data_5bcba848403c9bee959520b4ab89ee80
#
_entry.id   5bcba848403c9bee959520b4ab89ee80
#
_cell.length_a   1.000
_cell.length_b   1.000
_cell.length_c   1.000
_cell.angle_alpha   90.00
_cell.angle_beta   90.00
_cell.angle_gamma   90.00
#
_symmetry.space_group_name_H-M   'P 1'
#
loop_
_entity.id
_entity.type
_entity.pdbx_description
1 polymer ?
#
loop_
_entity_poly.entity_id
_entity_poly.type
_entity_poly.pdbx_seq_one_letter_code
_entity_poly.pdbx_strand_id
1 'polypeptide(L)'
;MKRFLFFIMSFISVITFAQQPVELPLWPDGAPNSNGLTGGEKEVSPHRISNVTDPTITVYRAPQPNGMAVIMCPGGGYSRLAMDHEGHDMASWFCGQGIT
;
A
#
# COMPACT_ATOMS: atom_id res chain seq x y z
N MET A 1 -12.35 -57.23 -18.88
CA MET A 1 -11.54 -56.51 -17.90
C MET A 1 -11.62 -55.02 -18.20
N LYS A 2 -12.29 -54.28 -17.39
CA LYS A 2 -12.46 -52.80 -17.55
C LYS A 2 -11.29 -52.12 -16.84
N ARG A 3 -10.41 -51.47 -17.61
CA ARG A 3 -9.31 -50.64 -17.08
C ARG A 3 -9.91 -49.30 -16.70
N PHE A 4 -10.04 -49.04 -15.39
CA PHE A 4 -10.35 -47.70 -14.84
C PHE A 4 -9.06 -46.88 -14.87
N LEU A 5 -9.01 -45.88 -15.74
CA LEU A 5 -7.96 -44.87 -15.80
C LEU A 5 -8.33 -43.79 -14.80
N PHE A 6 -7.67 -43.75 -13.63
CA PHE A 6 -7.80 -42.65 -12.69
C PHE A 6 -6.99 -41.46 -13.21
N PHE A 7 -7.66 -40.43 -13.71
CA PHE A 7 -7.08 -39.13 -13.94
C PHE A 7 -6.94 -38.42 -12.59
N ILE A 8 -5.72 -38.43 -12.04
CA ILE A 8 -5.38 -37.59 -10.90
C ILE A 8 -5.12 -36.21 -11.48
N MET A 9 -6.14 -35.34 -11.42
CA MET A 9 -6.03 -33.93 -11.73
C MET A 9 -5.33 -33.26 -10.55
N SER A 10 -4.01 -33.10 -10.65
CA SER A 10 -3.20 -32.36 -9.68
C SER A 10 -3.55 -30.89 -9.78
N PHE A 11 -4.37 -30.41 -8.85
CA PHE A 11 -4.61 -28.96 -8.66
C PHE A 11 -3.32 -28.35 -8.09
N ILE A 12 -2.48 -27.81 -8.95
CA ILE A 12 -1.37 -26.95 -8.51
C ILE A 12 -1.99 -25.62 -8.12
N SER A 13 -2.30 -25.45 -6.85
CA SER A 13 -2.66 -24.17 -6.28
C SER A 13 -1.44 -23.26 -6.34
N VAL A 14 -1.40 -22.36 -7.29
CA VAL A 14 -0.41 -21.27 -7.33
C VAL A 14 -0.76 -20.33 -6.19
N ILE A 15 -0.05 -20.46 -5.07
CA ILE A 15 -0.16 -19.51 -3.97
C ILE A 15 0.55 -18.24 -4.43
N THR A 16 -0.21 -17.30 -4.96
CA THR A 16 0.26 -15.92 -5.18
C THR A 16 0.40 -15.25 -3.84
N PHE A 17 1.64 -15.14 -3.35
CA PHE A 17 1.93 -14.28 -2.21
C PHE A 17 1.70 -12.83 -2.66
N ALA A 18 0.61 -12.22 -2.19
CA ALA A 18 0.47 -10.78 -2.27
C ALA A 18 1.64 -10.17 -1.47
N GLN A 19 2.49 -9.40 -2.14
CA GLN A 19 3.57 -8.70 -1.46
C GLN A 19 2.95 -7.71 -0.47
N GLN A 20 3.37 -7.79 0.78
CA GLN A 20 2.95 -6.83 1.79
C GLN A 20 3.45 -5.43 1.40
N PRO A 21 2.65 -4.39 1.65
CA PRO A 21 3.09 -3.01 1.45
C PRO A 21 4.37 -2.73 2.26
N VAL A 22 5.28 -1.96 1.68
CA VAL A 22 6.54 -1.57 2.32
C VAL A 22 6.51 -0.09 2.62
N GLU A 23 6.66 0.26 3.88
CA GLU A 23 6.75 1.65 4.32
C GLU A 23 8.22 2.09 4.37
N LEU A 24 8.51 3.21 3.74
CA LEU A 24 9.86 3.78 3.64
C LEU A 24 9.83 5.22 4.14
N PRO A 25 10.84 5.67 4.92
CA PRO A 25 10.96 7.07 5.28
C PRO A 25 11.23 7.91 4.04
N LEU A 26 10.50 9.02 3.89
CA LEU A 26 10.69 9.93 2.76
C LEU A 26 12.04 10.65 2.85
N TRP A 27 12.47 10.98 4.06
CA TRP A 27 13.79 11.55 4.36
C TRP A 27 14.46 10.72 5.45
N PRO A 28 15.31 9.72 5.10
CA PRO A 28 15.97 8.86 6.07
C PRO A 28 16.87 9.62 7.07
N ASP A 29 17.46 10.73 6.63
CA ASP A 29 18.34 11.57 7.43
C ASP A 29 17.64 12.79 8.08
N GLY A 30 16.30 12.81 8.06
CA GLY A 30 15.46 13.88 8.54
C GLY A 30 15.02 14.85 7.44
N ALA A 31 13.83 15.43 7.60
CA ALA A 31 13.28 16.38 6.66
C ALA A 31 14.12 17.66 6.58
N PRO A 32 14.27 18.27 5.39
CA PRO A 32 15.14 19.45 5.20
C PRO A 32 14.67 20.70 5.96
N ASN A 33 13.36 20.75 6.27
CA ASN A 33 12.78 21.87 7.02
C ASN A 33 11.82 21.32 8.08
N SER A 34 11.88 21.90 9.28
CA SER A 34 10.94 21.61 10.35
C SER A 34 9.83 22.65 10.37
N ASN A 35 8.59 22.21 10.54
CA ASN A 35 7.44 23.08 10.79
C ASN A 35 7.23 23.39 12.30
N GLY A 36 8.17 22.93 13.16
CA GLY A 36 8.12 23.09 14.60
C GLY A 36 7.15 22.18 15.34
N LEU A 37 6.44 21.28 14.64
CA LEU A 37 5.58 20.29 15.27
C LEU A 37 6.41 19.24 16.01
N THR A 38 5.92 18.82 17.16
CA THR A 38 6.52 17.80 18.02
C THR A 38 5.48 16.72 18.36
N GLY A 39 5.96 15.59 18.84
CA GLY A 39 5.10 14.42 19.08
C GLY A 39 4.90 13.59 17.80
N GLY A 40 4.39 12.42 17.90
CA GLY A 40 4.15 11.53 16.76
C GLY A 40 2.84 11.80 16.03
N GLU A 41 2.62 11.06 14.98
CA GLU A 41 1.34 11.00 14.27
C GLU A 41 0.17 10.71 15.22
N LYS A 42 -0.98 11.27 14.90
CA LYS A 42 -2.21 11.08 15.68
C LYS A 42 -3.36 10.73 14.77
N GLU A 43 -4.03 9.65 15.10
CA GLU A 43 -5.34 9.37 14.52
C GLU A 43 -6.39 10.25 15.21
N VAL A 44 -6.89 11.27 14.51
CA VAL A 44 -7.83 12.25 15.04
C VAL A 44 -9.29 11.86 14.87
N SER A 45 -9.55 10.91 13.99
CA SER A 45 -10.82 10.21 13.79
C SER A 45 -10.54 8.95 12.97
N PRO A 46 -11.44 7.98 12.89
CA PRO A 46 -11.19 6.75 12.13
C PRO A 46 -10.61 7.05 10.75
N HIS A 47 -9.43 6.49 10.47
CA HIS A 47 -8.73 6.59 9.18
C HIS A 47 -8.26 8.01 8.80
N ARG A 48 -8.10 8.90 9.77
CA ARG A 48 -7.63 10.29 9.60
C ARG A 48 -6.39 10.53 10.43
N ILE A 49 -5.28 10.77 9.77
CA ILE A 49 -3.98 10.99 10.40
C ILE A 49 -3.65 12.49 10.41
N SER A 50 -3.14 12.97 11.51
CA SER A 50 -2.61 14.34 11.67
C SER A 50 -1.25 14.32 12.34
N ASN A 51 -0.60 15.48 12.38
CA ASN A 51 0.70 15.69 13.03
C ASN A 51 1.79 14.74 12.49
N VAL A 52 1.88 14.63 11.16
CA VAL A 52 2.93 13.84 10.51
C VAL A 52 4.27 14.55 10.69
N THR A 53 5.10 14.05 11.60
CA THR A 53 6.45 14.57 11.88
C THR A 53 7.52 13.82 11.10
N ASP A 54 7.30 12.57 10.83
CA ASP A 54 8.20 11.67 10.10
C ASP A 54 7.50 11.13 8.84
N PRO A 55 7.50 11.90 7.74
CA PRO A 55 6.78 11.51 6.53
C PRO A 55 7.31 10.23 5.91
N THR A 56 6.42 9.35 5.52
CA THR A 56 6.73 8.07 4.87
C THR A 56 6.03 7.94 3.54
N ILE A 57 6.51 7.02 2.72
CA ILE A 57 5.85 6.55 1.51
C ILE A 57 5.58 5.04 1.66
N THR A 58 4.34 4.63 1.43
CA THR A 58 3.96 3.23 1.43
C THR A 58 3.90 2.70 0.01
N VAL A 59 4.75 1.74 -0.31
CA VAL A 59 4.88 1.17 -1.66
C VAL A 59 4.03 -0.09 -1.76
N TYR A 60 3.07 -0.08 -2.67
CA TYR A 60 2.24 -1.22 -3.07
C TYR A 60 2.77 -1.76 -4.40
N ARG A 61 3.49 -2.88 -4.37
CA ARG A 61 4.02 -3.50 -5.58
C ARG A 61 2.97 -4.37 -6.25
N ALA A 62 2.68 -4.08 -7.52
CA ALA A 62 1.77 -4.90 -8.29
C ALA A 62 2.32 -6.33 -8.45
N PRO A 63 1.52 -7.39 -8.20
CA PRO A 63 1.96 -8.78 -8.40
C PRO A 63 2.33 -9.09 -9.85
N GLN A 64 1.68 -8.42 -10.79
CA GLN A 64 1.93 -8.50 -12.23
C GLN A 64 2.07 -7.09 -12.80
N PRO A 65 3.25 -6.45 -12.64
CA PRO A 65 3.43 -5.05 -13.03
C PRO A 65 3.38 -4.86 -14.53
N ASN A 66 2.70 -3.80 -14.97
CA ASN A 66 2.62 -3.40 -16.37
C ASN A 66 3.61 -2.28 -16.75
N GLY A 67 4.51 -1.89 -15.85
CA GLY A 67 5.50 -0.82 -16.02
C GLY A 67 5.02 0.57 -15.64
N MET A 68 3.74 0.73 -15.28
CA MET A 68 3.21 2.00 -14.78
C MET A 68 3.30 2.09 -13.26
N ALA A 69 3.44 3.32 -12.77
CA ALA A 69 3.36 3.64 -11.36
C ALA A 69 2.49 4.89 -11.15
N VAL A 70 1.86 4.98 -9.98
CA VAL A 70 1.06 6.14 -9.57
C VAL A 70 1.43 6.53 -8.14
N ILE A 71 1.49 7.82 -7.87
CA ILE A 71 1.69 8.35 -6.52
C ILE A 71 0.34 8.90 -6.03
N MET A 72 -0.16 8.34 -4.92
CA MET A 72 -1.38 8.78 -4.27
C MET A 72 -1.04 9.78 -3.16
N CYS A 73 -1.66 10.95 -3.21
CA CYS A 73 -1.48 12.01 -2.22
C CYS A 73 -2.83 12.27 -1.54
N PRO A 74 -3.11 11.65 -0.38
CA PRO A 74 -4.38 11.83 0.31
C PRO A 74 -4.64 13.29 0.68
N GLY A 75 -5.86 13.75 0.49
CA GLY A 75 -6.32 15.08 0.88
C GLY A 75 -6.68 15.18 2.35
N GLY A 76 -7.06 16.35 2.82
CA GLY A 76 -7.51 16.54 4.21
C GLY A 76 -7.57 17.99 4.67
N GLY A 77 -7.55 18.95 3.76
CA GLY A 77 -7.73 20.37 4.05
C GLY A 77 -6.64 20.96 4.95
N TYR A 78 -5.40 20.53 4.80
CA TYR A 78 -4.23 20.93 5.60
C TYR A 78 -4.29 20.58 7.10
N SER A 79 -5.32 19.90 7.56
CA SER A 79 -5.49 19.55 8.98
C SER A 79 -5.26 18.06 9.28
N ARG A 80 -5.42 17.20 8.28
CA ARG A 80 -5.35 15.76 8.41
C ARG A 80 -5.14 15.11 7.04
N LEU A 81 -4.86 13.80 7.02
CA LEU A 81 -4.78 12.99 5.80
C LEU A 81 -5.85 11.90 5.82
N ALA A 82 -6.58 11.75 4.73
CA ALA A 82 -7.60 10.71 4.54
C ALA A 82 -6.93 9.43 4.01
N MET A 83 -6.12 8.76 4.86
CA MET A 83 -5.19 7.71 4.44
C MET A 83 -5.87 6.48 3.82
N ASP A 84 -7.05 6.08 4.27
CA ASP A 84 -7.68 4.86 3.78
C ASP A 84 -8.26 5.05 2.38
N HIS A 85 -9.38 5.74 2.26
CA HIS A 85 -10.13 5.81 1.00
C HIS A 85 -9.46 6.64 -0.11
N GLU A 86 -8.58 7.60 0.23
CA GLU A 86 -7.81 8.39 -0.73
C GLU A 86 -6.35 7.93 -0.87
N GLY A 87 -5.93 6.96 -0.09
CA GLY A 87 -4.59 6.38 -0.08
C GLY A 87 -4.59 4.88 -0.27
N HIS A 88 -4.70 4.13 0.83
CA HIS A 88 -4.51 2.69 0.85
C HIS A 88 -5.50 1.91 -0.03
N ASP A 89 -6.78 2.27 -0.01
CA ASP A 89 -7.81 1.59 -0.83
C ASP A 89 -7.55 1.80 -2.32
N MET A 90 -7.24 3.04 -2.71
CA MET A 90 -6.89 3.39 -4.09
C MET A 90 -5.60 2.69 -4.54
N ALA A 91 -4.57 2.67 -3.68
CA ALA A 91 -3.31 1.99 -3.96
C ALA A 91 -3.53 0.49 -4.17
N SER A 92 -4.35 -0.15 -3.32
CA SER A 92 -4.70 -1.56 -3.45
C SER A 92 -5.43 -1.85 -4.77
N TRP A 93 -6.35 -0.95 -5.18
CA TRP A 93 -7.06 -1.10 -6.44
C TRP A 93 -6.11 -0.99 -7.64
N PHE A 94 -5.24 0.01 -7.69
CA PHE A 94 -4.24 0.17 -8.76
C PHE A 94 -3.29 -1.03 -8.82
N CYS A 95 -2.85 -1.53 -7.68
CA CYS A 95 -2.01 -2.71 -7.56
C CYS A 95 -2.68 -3.93 -8.23
N GLY A 96 -3.99 -4.12 -8.06
CA GLY A 96 -4.78 -5.14 -8.74
C GLY A 96 -4.87 -4.96 -10.26
N GLN A 97 -4.63 -3.75 -10.78
CA GLN A 97 -4.58 -3.43 -12.21
C GLN A 97 -3.17 -3.52 -12.81
N GLY A 98 -2.18 -3.97 -12.05
CA GLY A 98 -0.80 -4.06 -12.49
C GLY A 98 -0.01 -2.75 -12.37
N ILE A 99 -0.52 -1.77 -11.63
CA ILE A 99 0.09 -0.45 -11.42
C ILE A 99 0.66 -0.39 -10.00
N THR A 100 1.93 -0.04 -9.89
CA THR A 100 2.61 0.09 -8.58
C THR A 100 2.36 1.46 -7.98
#